data_10ed103da1b192046f151961f1f7027b
#
_entry.id   10ed103da1b192046f151961f1f7027b
#
_cell.length_a   1.000
_cell.length_b   1.000
_cell.length_c   1.000
_cell.angle_alpha   90.00
_cell.angle_beta   90.00
_cell.angle_gamma   90.00
#
_symmetry.space_group_name_H-M   'P 1'
#
loop_
_entity.id
_entity.type
_entity.pdbx_description
1 polymer ?
#
loop_
_entity_poly.entity_id
_entity_poly.type
_entity_poly.pdbx_seq_one_letter_code
_entity_poly.pdbx_strand_id
1 'polypeptide(L)'
;SDWDGIIPALNAKKFDFLVSSLSITDERKQAVDFTDPYYSNKLQFIAPKANKDFKTDADYLKGKIIGAQRATLAGTYLEDKLPDTTAKLYDTQENAYLDLTSGRLDGMLADKYVQYEWLKSKDGSAYEFKGDPVVESDKIGIAVRKGDPLRERLNKALAEIKADGTYKKINDKYFPFSIE
;
A
#
# COMPACT_ATOMS: atom_id res chain seq x y z
N SER A 1 -8.27 13.59 -12.77
CA SER A 1 -9.65 13.07 -12.62
C SER A 1 -9.79 12.51 -11.21
N ASP A 2 -10.99 12.68 -10.68
CA ASP A 2 -11.31 12.10 -9.39
C ASP A 2 -11.17 10.58 -9.45
N TRP A 3 -10.72 9.96 -8.37
CA TRP A 3 -10.46 8.52 -8.31
C TRP A 3 -11.69 7.68 -8.74
N ASP A 4 -12.87 8.06 -8.28
CA ASP A 4 -14.12 7.35 -8.60
C ASP A 4 -14.50 7.44 -10.09
N GLY A 5 -13.99 8.45 -10.80
CA GLY A 5 -14.23 8.66 -12.23
C GLY A 5 -13.22 8.01 -13.17
N ILE A 6 -12.14 7.40 -12.64
CA ILE A 6 -11.00 6.98 -13.49
C ILE A 6 -11.34 5.79 -14.39
N ILE A 7 -12.07 4.78 -13.88
CA ILE A 7 -12.52 3.62 -14.67
C ILE A 7 -13.60 4.02 -15.71
N PRO A 8 -14.63 4.78 -15.35
CA PRO A 8 -15.55 5.34 -16.33
C PRO A 8 -14.84 6.14 -17.44
N ALA A 9 -13.83 6.93 -17.11
CA ALA A 9 -13.06 7.70 -18.09
C ALA A 9 -12.24 6.80 -19.04
N LEU A 10 -11.65 5.71 -18.55
CA LEU A 10 -11.01 4.70 -19.37
C LEU A 10 -12.00 4.08 -20.36
N ASN A 11 -13.18 3.67 -19.89
CA ASN A 11 -14.22 3.05 -20.71
C ASN A 11 -14.80 4.05 -21.73
N ALA A 12 -14.84 5.34 -21.39
CA ALA A 12 -15.19 6.43 -22.31
C ALA A 12 -14.07 6.82 -23.31
N LYS A 13 -12.97 6.05 -23.35
CA LYS A 13 -11.81 6.26 -24.24
C LYS A 13 -11.08 7.59 -24.05
N LYS A 14 -11.16 8.17 -22.84
CA LYS A 14 -10.34 9.34 -22.49
C LYS A 14 -8.88 8.98 -22.24
N PHE A 15 -8.63 7.72 -21.94
CA PHE A 15 -7.30 7.12 -21.75
C PHE A 15 -7.25 5.78 -22.48
N ASP A 16 -6.05 5.31 -22.82
CA ASP A 16 -5.84 3.98 -23.42
C ASP A 16 -5.63 2.90 -22.35
N PHE A 17 -5.02 3.28 -21.24
CA PHE A 17 -4.77 2.42 -20.08
C PHE A 17 -4.55 3.27 -18.82
N LEU A 18 -4.60 2.62 -17.64
CA LEU A 18 -4.37 3.27 -16.35
C LEU A 18 -3.18 2.60 -15.63
N VAL A 19 -2.16 3.38 -15.34
CA VAL A 19 -1.04 3.05 -14.45
C VAL A 19 -1.13 4.00 -13.25
N SER A 20 -1.96 3.66 -12.26
CA SER A 20 -2.39 4.61 -11.23
C SER A 20 -2.46 3.96 -9.84
N SER A 21 -1.62 2.97 -9.57
CA SER A 21 -1.67 2.22 -8.32
C SER A 21 -3.05 1.60 -8.04
N LEU A 22 -3.70 1.11 -9.10
CA LEU A 22 -5.05 0.56 -9.03
C LEU A 22 -5.00 -0.90 -8.58
N SER A 23 -5.56 -1.20 -7.42
CA SER A 23 -5.67 -2.56 -6.90
C SER A 23 -6.53 -3.43 -7.81
N ILE A 24 -6.06 -4.63 -8.09
CA ILE A 24 -6.80 -5.65 -8.82
C ILE A 24 -7.85 -6.23 -7.89
N THR A 25 -9.12 -5.94 -8.14
CA THR A 25 -10.25 -6.49 -7.38
C THR A 25 -11.25 -7.17 -8.31
N ASP A 26 -12.00 -8.12 -7.78
CA ASP A 26 -13.02 -8.83 -8.56
C ASP A 26 -14.15 -7.91 -9.01
N GLU A 27 -14.48 -6.89 -8.21
CA GLU A 27 -15.42 -5.86 -8.60
C GLU A 27 -14.93 -5.09 -9.82
N ARG A 28 -13.68 -4.60 -9.78
CA ARG A 28 -13.08 -3.84 -10.90
C ARG A 28 -12.92 -4.69 -12.16
N LYS A 29 -12.62 -5.98 -12.00
CA LYS A 29 -12.54 -6.92 -13.12
C LYS A 29 -13.86 -7.08 -13.87
N GLN A 30 -14.99 -6.70 -13.31
CA GLN A 30 -16.26 -6.69 -14.03
C GLN A 30 -16.31 -5.56 -15.07
N ALA A 31 -15.61 -4.45 -14.84
CA ALA A 31 -15.66 -3.25 -15.68
C ALA A 31 -14.42 -3.10 -16.58
N VAL A 32 -13.27 -3.66 -16.21
CA VAL A 32 -11.99 -3.55 -16.92
C VAL A 32 -11.23 -4.87 -16.89
N ASP A 33 -10.24 -5.01 -17.75
CA ASP A 33 -9.22 -6.05 -17.65
C ASP A 33 -7.94 -5.48 -17.05
N PHE A 34 -7.19 -6.32 -16.34
CA PHE A 34 -5.90 -5.98 -15.77
C PHE A 34 -4.78 -6.78 -16.42
N THR A 35 -3.61 -6.16 -16.51
CA THR A 35 -2.36 -6.89 -16.76
C THR A 35 -2.03 -7.78 -15.55
N ASP A 36 -1.00 -8.60 -15.70
CA ASP A 36 -0.32 -9.19 -14.56
C ASP A 36 0.13 -8.08 -13.60
N PRO A 37 0.22 -8.36 -12.29
CA PRO A 37 0.64 -7.35 -11.33
C PRO A 37 2.04 -6.81 -11.67
N TYR A 38 2.22 -5.48 -11.56
CA TYR A 38 3.54 -4.88 -11.71
C TYR A 38 4.16 -4.48 -10.37
N TYR A 39 3.39 -4.45 -9.30
CA TYR A 39 3.87 -4.44 -7.91
C TYR A 39 2.78 -4.88 -6.93
N SER A 40 3.18 -5.11 -5.68
CA SER A 40 2.25 -5.47 -4.61
C SER A 40 2.31 -4.42 -3.51
N ASN A 41 1.15 -3.92 -3.08
CA ASN A 41 1.05 -3.14 -1.86
C ASN A 41 1.16 -4.07 -0.65
N LYS A 42 1.88 -3.60 0.36
CA LYS A 42 2.04 -4.29 1.63
C LYS A 42 1.73 -3.32 2.76
N LEU A 43 1.04 -3.80 3.78
CA LEU A 43 0.87 -3.03 5.01
C LEU A 43 2.02 -3.39 5.96
N GLN A 44 2.56 -2.40 6.65
CA GLN A 44 3.58 -2.64 7.66
C GLN A 44 3.43 -1.69 8.84
N PHE A 45 3.73 -2.20 10.02
CA PHE A 45 3.76 -1.37 11.21
C PHE A 45 5.00 -0.50 11.23
N ILE A 46 4.84 0.69 11.80
CA ILE A 46 5.94 1.52 12.28
C ILE A 46 5.74 1.85 13.75
N ALA A 47 6.83 2.00 14.47
CA ALA A 47 6.85 2.45 15.85
C ALA A 47 8.18 3.14 16.16
N PRO A 48 8.32 3.81 17.33
CA PRO A 48 9.58 4.44 17.72
C PRO A 48 10.76 3.46 17.69
N LYS A 49 11.90 3.89 17.18
CA LYS A 49 13.16 3.14 17.23
C LYS A 49 13.56 2.77 18.66
N ALA A 50 13.22 3.64 19.63
CA ALA A 50 13.48 3.41 21.05
C ALA A 50 12.71 2.20 21.59
N ASN A 51 11.56 1.84 21.00
CA ASN A 51 10.81 0.65 21.37
C ASN A 51 11.33 -0.58 20.63
N LYS A 52 12.42 -1.16 21.14
CA LYS A 52 13.07 -2.31 20.52
C LYS A 52 12.28 -3.60 20.66
N ASP A 53 11.39 -3.67 21.65
CA ASP A 53 10.59 -4.85 21.96
C ASP A 53 9.21 -4.84 21.28
N PHE A 54 8.96 -3.87 20.41
CA PHE A 54 7.70 -3.79 19.66
C PHE A 54 7.53 -5.02 18.76
N LYS A 55 6.42 -5.73 18.97
CA LYS A 55 6.02 -6.89 18.18
C LYS A 55 4.71 -6.63 17.48
N THR A 56 4.44 -7.40 16.44
CA THR A 56 3.27 -7.24 15.56
C THR A 56 2.26 -8.40 15.69
N ASP A 57 2.49 -9.30 16.64
CA ASP A 57 1.53 -10.35 16.97
C ASP A 57 0.35 -9.82 17.81
N ALA A 58 -0.76 -10.51 17.73
CA ALA A 58 -2.01 -10.10 18.38
C ALA A 58 -1.89 -9.99 19.90
N ASP A 59 -1.10 -10.88 20.54
CA ASP A 59 -0.92 -10.89 21.99
C ASP A 59 -0.20 -9.62 22.47
N TYR A 60 0.86 -9.23 21.77
CA TYR A 60 1.58 -8.00 22.09
C TYR A 60 0.74 -6.74 21.82
N LEU A 61 -0.02 -6.74 20.72
CA LEU A 61 -0.80 -5.58 20.29
C LEU A 61 -2.09 -5.39 21.12
N LYS A 62 -2.45 -6.38 21.92
CA LYS A 62 -3.62 -6.28 22.80
C LYS A 62 -3.53 -5.07 23.73
N GLY A 63 -4.53 -4.19 23.64
CA GLY A 63 -4.61 -2.95 24.39
C GLY A 63 -3.65 -1.85 23.94
N LYS A 64 -2.81 -2.08 22.93
CA LYS A 64 -1.99 -1.03 22.31
C LYS A 64 -2.86 -0.10 21.45
N ILE A 65 -2.45 1.16 21.39
CA ILE A 65 -3.12 2.17 20.57
C ILE A 65 -2.41 2.25 19.23
N ILE A 66 -3.03 1.73 18.19
CA ILE A 66 -2.47 1.69 16.83
C ILE A 66 -3.27 2.60 15.92
N GLY A 67 -2.58 3.54 15.27
CA GLY A 67 -3.17 4.46 14.31
C GLY A 67 -3.24 3.89 12.91
N ALA A 68 -4.30 4.24 12.17
CA ALA A 68 -4.41 4.03 10.73
C ALA A 68 -5.31 5.08 10.10
N GLN A 69 -5.23 5.26 8.79
CA GLN A 69 -6.18 6.10 8.08
C GLN A 69 -7.51 5.35 7.89
N ARG A 70 -8.61 6.06 8.12
CA ARG A 70 -9.97 5.55 7.94
C ARG A 70 -10.22 5.12 6.50
N ALA A 71 -11.07 4.12 6.30
CA ALA A 71 -11.45 3.58 4.99
C ALA A 71 -10.27 3.07 4.13
N THR A 72 -9.16 2.70 4.77
CA THR A 72 -8.03 2.01 4.12
C THR A 72 -7.97 0.54 4.51
N LEU A 73 -7.21 -0.25 3.76
CA LEU A 73 -6.93 -1.65 4.12
C LEU A 73 -6.31 -1.77 5.52
N ALA A 74 -5.48 -0.80 5.93
CA ALA A 74 -4.87 -0.79 7.25
C ALA A 74 -5.92 -0.63 8.35
N GLY A 75 -6.86 0.30 8.19
CA GLY A 75 -7.95 0.47 9.13
C GLY A 75 -8.80 -0.79 9.25
N THR A 76 -9.23 -1.35 8.13
CA THR A 76 -10.01 -2.59 8.09
C THR A 76 -9.23 -3.77 8.72
N TYR A 77 -7.93 -3.87 8.44
CA TYR A 77 -7.10 -4.93 9.04
C TYR A 77 -7.08 -4.84 10.56
N LEU A 78 -6.91 -3.64 11.13
CA LEU A 78 -6.92 -3.46 12.59
C LEU A 78 -8.26 -3.87 13.19
N GLU A 79 -9.37 -3.48 12.57
CA GLU A 79 -10.72 -3.78 13.08
C GLU A 79 -11.06 -5.26 12.96
N ASP A 80 -10.75 -5.90 11.83
CA ASP A 80 -11.16 -7.27 11.55
C ASP A 80 -10.20 -8.34 12.08
N LYS A 81 -8.89 -8.06 12.06
CA LYS A 81 -7.85 -9.05 12.38
C LYS A 81 -7.22 -8.85 13.75
N LEU A 82 -7.30 -7.64 14.30
CA LEU A 82 -6.73 -7.29 15.60
C LEU A 82 -7.76 -6.58 16.50
N PRO A 83 -8.92 -7.22 16.75
CA PRO A 83 -10.04 -6.56 17.45
C PRO A 83 -9.72 -6.18 18.90
N ASP A 84 -8.71 -6.80 19.53
CA ASP A 84 -8.27 -6.48 20.89
C ASP A 84 -7.28 -5.30 20.94
N THR A 85 -6.87 -4.80 19.78
CA THR A 85 -6.05 -3.59 19.64
C THR A 85 -6.96 -2.35 19.68
N THR A 86 -6.54 -1.29 20.34
CA THR A 86 -7.25 -0.02 20.27
C THR A 86 -6.91 0.67 18.94
N ALA A 87 -7.72 0.43 17.91
CA ALA A 87 -7.56 1.08 16.63
C ALA A 87 -8.01 2.54 16.71
N LYS A 88 -7.13 3.47 16.39
CA LYS A 88 -7.46 4.90 16.28
C LYS A 88 -7.41 5.32 14.81
N LEU A 89 -8.58 5.58 14.24
CA LEU A 89 -8.75 5.89 12.82
C LEU A 89 -8.81 7.38 12.57
N TYR A 90 -8.04 7.85 11.59
CA TYR A 90 -7.89 9.24 11.21
C TYR A 90 -8.40 9.48 9.79
N ASP A 91 -8.91 10.67 9.54
CA ASP A 91 -9.37 11.05 8.20
C ASP A 91 -8.19 11.25 7.23
N THR A 92 -7.03 11.68 7.75
CA THR A 92 -5.80 11.82 6.95
C THR A 92 -4.63 11.07 7.60
N GLN A 93 -3.70 10.64 6.77
CA GLN A 93 -2.46 9.99 7.20
C GLN A 93 -1.59 10.96 8.04
N GLU A 94 -1.57 12.23 7.69
CA GLU A 94 -0.82 13.28 8.38
C GLU A 94 -1.28 13.44 9.84
N ASN A 95 -2.59 13.40 10.10
CA ASN A 95 -3.12 13.48 11.46
C ASN A 95 -2.71 12.28 12.31
N ALA A 96 -2.63 11.10 11.69
CA ALA A 96 -2.11 9.92 12.37
C ALA A 96 -0.61 10.07 12.72
N TYR A 97 0.20 10.60 11.82
CA TYR A 97 1.61 10.88 12.10
C TYR A 97 1.80 11.92 13.20
N LEU A 98 0.97 12.96 13.26
CA LEU A 98 1.01 13.96 14.33
C LEU A 98 0.72 13.32 15.71
N ASP A 99 -0.24 12.41 15.78
CA ASP A 99 -0.55 11.71 17.04
C ASP A 99 0.54 10.69 17.39
N LEU A 100 1.17 10.03 16.41
CA LEU A 100 2.30 9.17 16.64
C LEU A 100 3.50 9.95 17.23
N THR A 101 3.84 11.09 16.62
CA THR A 101 4.97 11.92 17.07
C THR A 101 4.72 12.60 18.41
N SER A 102 3.46 12.84 18.77
CA SER A 102 3.09 13.35 20.09
C SER A 102 3.01 12.30 21.19
N GLY A 103 3.30 11.02 20.88
CA GLY A 103 3.27 9.93 21.83
C GLY A 103 1.87 9.43 22.20
N ARG A 104 0.84 9.80 21.41
CA ARG A 104 -0.55 9.34 21.64
C ARG A 104 -0.85 7.97 21.02
N LEU A 105 0.05 7.45 20.20
CA LEU A 105 -0.02 6.14 19.58
C LEU A 105 1.21 5.32 19.96
N ASP A 106 1.03 4.01 20.16
CA ASP A 106 2.12 3.06 20.32
C ASP A 106 2.79 2.73 18.99
N GLY A 107 2.02 2.81 17.88
CA GLY A 107 2.49 2.57 16.53
C GLY A 107 1.43 2.91 15.51
N MET A 108 1.75 2.70 14.23
CA MET A 108 0.84 2.89 13.10
C MET A 108 0.92 1.72 12.14
N LEU A 109 -0.18 1.43 11.49
CA LEU A 109 -0.26 0.53 10.35
C LEU A 109 -0.71 1.32 9.11
N ALA A 110 0.04 1.19 8.03
CA ALA A 110 -0.31 1.79 6.74
C ALA A 110 0.43 1.09 5.60
N ASP A 111 0.16 1.53 4.35
CA ASP A 111 0.92 1.15 3.18
C ASP A 111 2.43 1.35 3.41
N LYS A 112 3.21 0.33 3.13
CA LYS A 112 4.65 0.30 3.36
C LYS A 112 5.39 1.41 2.62
N TYR A 113 4.97 1.72 1.39
CA TYR A 113 5.67 2.71 0.56
C TYR A 113 5.40 4.13 1.07
N VAL A 114 4.17 4.41 1.48
CA VAL A 114 3.79 5.69 2.12
C VAL A 114 4.56 5.87 3.42
N GLN A 115 4.63 4.83 4.25
CA GLN A 115 5.41 4.87 5.50
C GLN A 115 6.91 5.05 5.24
N TYR A 116 7.46 4.36 4.22
CA TYR A 116 8.86 4.52 3.85
C TYR A 116 9.22 5.97 3.49
N GLU A 117 8.37 6.66 2.72
CA GLU A 117 8.59 8.07 2.39
C GLU A 117 8.57 8.95 3.66
N TRP A 118 7.61 8.72 4.54
CA TRP A 118 7.54 9.48 5.79
C TRP A 118 8.75 9.21 6.72
N LEU A 119 9.22 7.96 6.81
CA LEU A 119 10.38 7.59 7.62
C LEU A 119 11.68 8.31 7.19
N LYS A 120 11.77 8.76 5.92
CA LYS A 120 12.88 9.56 5.42
C LYS A 120 12.82 11.03 5.84
N SER A 121 11.67 11.48 6.30
CA SER A 121 11.49 12.86 6.76
C SER A 121 12.17 13.10 8.10
N LYS A 122 12.33 14.38 8.48
CA LYS A 122 12.87 14.76 9.78
C LYS A 122 12.02 14.16 10.93
N ASP A 123 10.71 14.25 10.82
CA ASP A 123 9.77 13.79 11.86
C ASP A 123 9.73 12.26 11.95
N GLY A 124 9.84 11.57 10.81
CA GLY A 124 9.88 10.11 10.73
C GLY A 124 11.21 9.49 11.15
N SER A 125 12.29 10.27 11.27
CA SER A 125 13.65 9.75 11.51
C SER A 125 13.83 9.01 12.83
N ALA A 126 12.98 9.26 13.82
CA ALA A 126 12.97 8.56 15.12
C ALA A 126 12.16 7.25 15.10
N TYR A 127 11.57 6.88 13.97
CA TYR A 127 10.69 5.73 13.78
C TYR A 127 11.32 4.74 12.81
N GLU A 128 10.80 3.52 12.81
CA GLU A 128 11.25 2.46 11.91
C GLU A 128 10.12 1.46 11.64
N PHE A 129 10.26 0.67 10.58
CA PHE A 129 9.41 -0.49 10.36
C PHE A 129 9.56 -1.52 11.49
N LYS A 130 8.44 -2.14 11.84
CA LYS A 130 8.36 -3.21 12.84
C LYS A 130 7.72 -4.46 12.25
N GLY A 131 8.38 -5.58 12.47
CA GLY A 131 7.93 -6.88 11.97
C GLY A 131 7.91 -6.99 10.45
N ASP A 132 7.34 -8.10 9.98
CA ASP A 132 7.14 -8.34 8.55
C ASP A 132 5.85 -7.66 8.06
N PRO A 133 5.70 -7.45 6.75
CA PRO A 133 4.44 -7.00 6.17
C PRO A 133 3.28 -7.94 6.54
N VAL A 134 2.15 -7.37 6.95
CA VAL A 134 1.00 -8.14 7.47
C VAL A 134 -0.07 -8.48 6.44
N VAL A 135 -0.06 -7.81 5.29
CA VAL A 135 -0.94 -8.07 4.14
C VAL A 135 -0.11 -8.09 2.88
N GLU A 136 -0.11 -9.23 2.18
CA GLU A 136 0.66 -9.42 0.95
C GLU A 136 -0.25 -9.53 -0.30
N SER A 137 -1.56 -9.34 -0.15
CA SER A 137 -2.53 -9.70 -1.18
C SER A 137 -3.03 -8.53 -2.04
N ASP A 138 -2.61 -7.30 -1.78
CA ASP A 138 -3.03 -6.15 -2.59
C ASP A 138 -2.11 -6.01 -3.80
N LYS A 139 -2.49 -6.67 -4.90
CA LYS A 139 -1.76 -6.64 -6.16
C LYS A 139 -2.24 -5.50 -7.03
N ILE A 140 -1.28 -4.80 -7.65
CA ILE A 140 -1.51 -3.63 -8.47
C ILE A 140 -1.24 -3.98 -9.93
N GLY A 141 -2.19 -3.68 -10.80
CA GLY A 141 -2.09 -3.94 -12.24
C GLY A 141 -2.40 -2.71 -13.09
N ILE A 142 -2.00 -2.78 -14.35
CA ILE A 142 -2.37 -1.79 -15.34
C ILE A 142 -3.77 -2.15 -15.85
N ALA A 143 -4.72 -1.21 -15.78
CA ALA A 143 -6.06 -1.43 -16.26
C ALA A 143 -6.22 -1.01 -17.72
N VAL A 144 -6.91 -1.84 -18.49
CA VAL A 144 -7.31 -1.61 -19.88
C VAL A 144 -8.81 -1.88 -20.02
N ARG A 145 -9.42 -1.43 -21.12
CA ARG A 145 -10.81 -1.77 -21.41
C ARG A 145 -10.98 -3.28 -21.56
N LYS A 146 -12.16 -3.78 -21.25
CA LYS A 146 -12.52 -5.19 -21.44
C LYS A 146 -12.21 -5.65 -22.87
N GLY A 147 -11.51 -6.79 -22.98
CA GLY A 147 -11.16 -7.41 -24.26
C GLY A 147 -10.14 -6.64 -25.09
N ASP A 148 -9.51 -5.60 -24.54
CA ASP A 148 -8.51 -4.82 -25.28
C ASP A 148 -7.23 -5.64 -25.47
N PRO A 149 -6.75 -5.87 -26.71
CA PRO A 149 -5.52 -6.60 -26.98
C PRO A 149 -4.27 -5.89 -26.43
N LEU A 150 -4.35 -4.63 -26.03
CA LEU A 150 -3.28 -3.90 -25.36
C LEU A 150 -2.81 -4.60 -24.08
N ARG A 151 -3.71 -5.31 -23.39
CA ARG A 151 -3.37 -6.10 -22.20
C ARG A 151 -2.21 -7.05 -22.44
N GLU A 152 -2.29 -7.86 -23.50
CA GLU A 152 -1.25 -8.86 -23.82
C GLU A 152 0.08 -8.19 -24.19
N ARG A 153 0.03 -7.06 -24.89
CA ARG A 153 1.22 -6.28 -25.21
C ARG A 153 1.89 -5.70 -23.97
N LEU A 154 1.11 -5.20 -23.03
CA LEU A 154 1.60 -4.69 -21.75
C LEU A 154 2.15 -5.81 -20.86
N ASN A 155 1.47 -6.97 -20.80
CA ASN A 155 1.99 -8.15 -20.10
C ASN A 155 3.35 -8.59 -20.64
N LYS A 156 3.49 -8.63 -21.96
CA LYS A 156 4.78 -8.96 -22.61
C LYS A 156 5.86 -7.96 -22.23
N ALA A 157 5.56 -6.67 -22.30
CA ALA A 157 6.51 -5.62 -21.92
C ALA A 157 6.93 -5.72 -20.45
N LEU A 158 5.97 -5.96 -19.53
CA LEU A 158 6.27 -6.18 -18.11
C LEU A 158 7.18 -7.38 -17.90
N ALA A 159 6.91 -8.51 -18.56
CA ALA A 159 7.76 -9.69 -18.49
C ALA A 159 9.17 -9.43 -19.02
N GLU A 160 9.31 -8.70 -20.12
CA GLU A 160 10.60 -8.32 -20.71
C GLU A 160 11.44 -7.47 -19.76
N ILE A 161 10.87 -6.40 -19.18
CA ILE A 161 11.62 -5.53 -18.25
C ILE A 161 11.97 -6.22 -16.93
N LYS A 162 11.19 -7.20 -16.50
CA LYS A 162 11.54 -8.05 -15.35
C LYS A 162 12.69 -8.99 -15.68
N ALA A 163 12.66 -9.61 -16.86
CA ALA A 163 13.67 -10.58 -17.28
C ALA A 163 15.02 -9.94 -17.58
N ASP A 164 15.06 -8.74 -18.16
CA ASP A 164 16.31 -8.05 -18.55
C ASP A 164 16.93 -7.21 -17.41
N GLY A 165 16.30 -7.18 -16.23
CA GLY A 165 16.78 -6.46 -15.06
C GLY A 165 16.40 -4.97 -15.03
N THR A 166 15.67 -4.46 -16.01
CA THR A 166 15.21 -3.06 -16.06
C THR A 166 14.29 -2.75 -14.90
N TYR A 167 13.33 -3.65 -14.60
CA TYR A 167 12.43 -3.49 -13.46
C TYR A 167 13.21 -3.37 -12.14
N LYS A 168 14.15 -4.29 -11.90
CA LYS A 168 15.00 -4.26 -10.70
C LYS A 168 15.80 -2.97 -10.60
N LYS A 169 16.40 -2.51 -11.69
CA LYS A 169 17.17 -1.25 -11.72
C LYS A 169 16.32 -0.04 -11.37
N ILE A 170 15.09 0.00 -11.85
CA ILE A 170 14.13 1.06 -11.50
C ILE A 170 13.74 0.95 -10.03
N ASN A 171 13.38 -0.26 -9.57
CA ASN A 171 13.04 -0.51 -8.17
C ASN A 171 14.15 -0.01 -7.23
N ASP A 172 15.39 -0.41 -7.47
CA ASP A 172 16.53 -0.11 -6.59
C ASP A 172 16.88 1.39 -6.55
N LYS A 173 16.44 2.15 -7.56
CA LYS A 173 16.58 3.61 -7.57
C LYS A 173 15.68 4.29 -6.53
N TYR A 174 14.52 3.72 -6.26
CA TYR A 174 13.50 4.34 -5.41
C TYR A 174 13.35 3.66 -4.04
N PHE A 175 13.61 2.36 -3.97
CA PHE A 175 13.36 1.56 -2.77
C PHE A 175 14.56 0.66 -2.43
N PRO A 176 14.91 0.51 -1.13
CA PRO A 176 15.93 -0.43 -0.67
C PRO A 176 15.40 -1.87 -0.53
N PHE A 177 14.18 -2.13 -0.97
CA PHE A 177 13.50 -3.43 -0.93
C PHE A 177 12.73 -3.65 -2.23
N SER A 178 12.40 -4.92 -2.55
CA SER A 178 11.57 -5.24 -3.71
C SER A 178 10.11 -4.80 -3.49
N ILE A 179 9.50 -4.22 -4.52
CA ILE A 179 8.07 -3.89 -4.57
C ILE A 179 7.27 -4.92 -5.40
N GLU A 180 7.95 -5.92 -5.98
CA GLU A 180 7.32 -7.02 -6.71
C GLU A 180 6.63 -8.01 -5.77
#